data_c75fe7d6091719b7a3c2aaaa037f542c
#
_entry.id   c75fe7d6091719b7a3c2aaaa037f542c
#
_cell.length_a   1.000
_cell.length_b   1.000
_cell.length_c   1.000
_cell.angle_alpha   90.00
_cell.angle_beta   90.00
_cell.angle_gamma   90.00
#
_symmetry.space_group_name_H-M   'P 1'
#
loop_
_entity.id
_entity.type
_entity.pdbx_description
1 polymer ?
#
loop_
_entity_poly.entity_id
_entity_poly.type
_entity_poly.pdbx_seq_one_letter_code
_entity_poly.pdbx_strand_id
1 'polypeptide(L)'
;MVVGMQKKVLTEQALYFGDVSMPKDWEIDQNDLAHHILHSSLTNKKLQFSKTWDKLNTYMREHIGLEYGIQLINKETWGNIYKPTETTIPLLNINPVDLRNSPDYTLLYGVRVDNCFVKIHYDDNRHKGRSWDIPLLNNRFIMFPSTNMYYLINNQKDSLNFVQTITYESF
;
A
#
# COMPACT_ATOMS: atom_id res chain seq x y z
N MET A 1 20.24 42.97 -3.62
CA MET A 1 18.87 42.42 -3.69
C MET A 1 18.74 41.52 -4.89
N VAL A 2 18.28 40.28 -4.72
CA VAL A 2 18.01 39.37 -5.81
C VAL A 2 16.56 39.58 -6.28
N VAL A 3 16.39 39.95 -7.54
CA VAL A 3 15.08 40.17 -8.16
C VAL A 3 14.78 39.03 -9.14
N GLY A 4 13.54 38.57 -9.13
CA GLY A 4 13.11 37.52 -10.04
C GLY A 4 13.59 36.10 -9.68
N MET A 5 13.90 35.85 -8.42
CA MET A 5 14.27 34.53 -7.94
C MET A 5 13.12 33.55 -8.17
N GLN A 6 13.42 32.43 -8.79
CA GLN A 6 12.46 31.36 -9.03
C GLN A 6 12.90 30.08 -8.36
N LYS A 7 11.93 29.29 -7.89
CA LYS A 7 12.14 27.96 -7.32
C LYS A 7 11.48 26.93 -8.21
N LYS A 8 12.23 25.90 -8.57
CA LYS A 8 11.68 24.71 -9.25
C LYS A 8 11.88 23.49 -8.36
N VAL A 9 10.81 22.78 -8.07
CA VAL A 9 10.90 21.49 -7.39
C VAL A 9 11.29 20.45 -8.42
N LEU A 10 12.46 19.82 -8.23
CA LEU A 10 12.98 18.82 -9.16
C LEU A 10 12.39 17.43 -8.90
N THR A 11 12.12 17.11 -7.66
CA THR A 11 11.53 15.83 -7.27
C THR A 11 10.70 16.01 -6.00
N GLU A 12 9.63 15.22 -5.90
CA GLU A 12 8.77 15.19 -4.75
C GLU A 12 8.43 13.74 -4.41
N GLN A 13 8.53 13.39 -3.13
CA GLN A 13 8.06 12.12 -2.61
C GLN A 13 6.97 12.39 -1.58
N ALA A 14 5.86 11.68 -1.71
CA ALA A 14 4.73 11.81 -0.80
C ALA A 14 4.22 10.46 -0.35
N LEU A 15 3.78 10.40 0.90
CA LEU A 15 3.09 9.28 1.50
C LEU A 15 1.63 9.69 1.69
N TYR A 16 0.72 8.86 1.21
CA TYR A 16 -0.72 9.06 1.34
C TYR A 16 -1.30 8.01 2.27
N PHE A 17 -2.13 8.41 3.21
CA PHE A 17 -2.76 7.46 4.12
C PHE A 17 -4.10 8.00 4.61
N GLY A 18 -4.99 7.10 4.96
CA GLY A 18 -6.30 7.47 5.47
C GLY A 18 -7.19 6.26 5.69
N ASP A 19 -8.36 6.52 6.23
CA ASP A 19 -9.39 5.51 6.38
C ASP A 19 -10.22 5.42 5.12
N VAL A 20 -10.62 4.20 4.76
CA VAL A 20 -11.54 3.98 3.65
C VAL A 20 -12.95 4.27 4.11
N SER A 21 -13.53 5.36 3.63
CA SER A 21 -14.90 5.76 3.95
C SER A 21 -15.78 5.49 2.72
N MET A 22 -16.49 4.39 2.77
CA MET A 22 -17.40 4.00 1.68
C MET A 22 -18.73 4.73 1.79
N PRO A 23 -19.41 4.99 0.66
CA PRO A 23 -20.80 5.42 0.70
C PRO A 23 -21.67 4.43 1.50
N LYS A 24 -22.77 4.92 2.07
CA LYS A 24 -23.63 4.14 2.99
C LYS A 24 -24.06 2.78 2.46
N ASP A 25 -24.14 2.63 1.14
CA ASP A 25 -24.60 1.40 0.47
C ASP A 25 -23.43 0.47 0.08
N TRP A 26 -22.21 0.83 0.49
CA TRP A 26 -20.99 0.13 0.10
C TRP A 26 -20.21 -0.26 1.33
N GLU A 27 -20.40 -1.47 1.79
CA GLU A 27 -19.53 -2.04 2.82
C GLU A 27 -18.51 -2.98 2.17
N ILE A 28 -17.28 -2.89 2.63
CA ILE A 28 -16.25 -3.87 2.32
C ILE A 28 -16.39 -5.02 3.30
N ASP A 29 -16.66 -6.21 2.79
CA ASP A 29 -16.68 -7.41 3.60
C ASP A 29 -15.26 -7.85 3.90
N GLN A 30 -14.74 -7.42 5.06
CA GLN A 30 -13.39 -7.76 5.50
C GLN A 30 -13.23 -9.26 5.77
N ASN A 31 -14.29 -9.95 6.18
CA ASN A 31 -14.25 -11.39 6.38
C ASN A 31 -14.08 -12.13 5.05
N ASP A 32 -14.76 -11.67 4.01
CA ASP A 32 -14.61 -12.22 2.67
C ASP A 32 -13.19 -12.01 2.15
N LEU A 33 -12.63 -10.80 2.30
CA LEU A 33 -11.25 -10.52 1.91
C LEU A 33 -10.25 -11.40 2.67
N ALA A 34 -10.38 -11.50 3.98
CA ALA A 34 -9.50 -12.35 4.80
C ALA A 34 -9.60 -13.82 4.41
N HIS A 35 -10.80 -14.31 4.11
CA HIS A 35 -11.02 -15.67 3.65
C HIS A 35 -10.32 -15.95 2.31
N HIS A 36 -10.43 -15.03 1.35
CA HIS A 36 -9.73 -15.13 0.07
C HIS A 36 -8.22 -15.14 0.22
N ILE A 37 -7.68 -14.28 1.07
CA ILE A 37 -6.24 -14.24 1.36
C ILE A 37 -5.77 -15.56 1.96
N LEU A 38 -6.51 -16.08 2.94
CA LEU A 38 -6.19 -17.35 3.58
C LEU A 38 -6.22 -18.51 2.60
N HIS A 39 -7.27 -18.60 1.79
CA HIS A 39 -7.41 -19.63 0.77
C HIS A 39 -6.27 -19.58 -0.25
N SER A 40 -5.94 -18.40 -0.76
CA SER A 40 -4.83 -18.18 -1.68
C SER A 40 -3.49 -18.61 -1.08
N SER A 41 -3.25 -18.29 0.18
CA SER A 41 -2.04 -18.68 0.90
C SER A 41 -1.93 -20.19 1.10
N LEU A 42 -3.02 -20.85 1.48
CA LEU A 42 -3.04 -22.30 1.72
C LEU A 42 -2.93 -23.14 0.44
N THR A 43 -3.48 -22.64 -0.66
CA THR A 43 -3.52 -23.38 -1.94
C THR A 43 -2.42 -22.99 -2.90
N ASN A 44 -1.61 -21.99 -2.56
CA ASN A 44 -0.57 -21.44 -3.42
C ASN A 44 -1.10 -20.95 -4.79
N LYS A 45 -2.37 -20.58 -4.84
CA LYS A 45 -3.03 -20.05 -6.04
C LYS A 45 -3.13 -18.54 -5.95
N LYS A 46 -3.12 -17.88 -7.12
CA LYS A 46 -3.41 -16.45 -7.22
C LYS A 46 -4.78 -16.15 -6.62
N LEU A 47 -4.93 -14.94 -6.07
CA LEU A 47 -6.22 -14.45 -5.59
C LEU A 47 -7.26 -14.58 -6.71
N GLN A 48 -8.35 -15.26 -6.38
CA GLN A 48 -9.47 -15.35 -7.30
C GLN A 48 -10.24 -14.02 -7.30
N PHE A 49 -10.82 -13.69 -8.44
CA PHE A 49 -11.71 -12.55 -8.56
C PHE A 49 -12.86 -12.68 -7.56
N SER A 50 -13.11 -11.58 -6.82
CA SER A 50 -14.31 -11.45 -6.01
C SER A 50 -14.88 -10.04 -6.17
N LYS A 51 -16.20 -9.92 -5.93
CA LYS A 51 -16.85 -8.60 -5.97
C LYS A 51 -16.27 -7.65 -4.92
N THR A 52 -15.85 -8.17 -3.79
CA THR A 52 -15.27 -7.36 -2.70
C THR A 52 -13.93 -6.78 -3.11
N TRP A 53 -13.07 -7.57 -3.75
CA TRP A 53 -11.79 -7.10 -4.28
C TRP A 53 -11.98 -6.04 -5.34
N ASP A 54 -12.90 -6.26 -6.25
CA ASP A 54 -13.19 -5.32 -7.33
C ASP A 54 -13.74 -4.00 -6.81
N LYS A 55 -14.66 -4.05 -5.85
CA LYS A 55 -15.16 -2.87 -5.16
C LYS A 55 -14.05 -2.07 -4.49
N LEU A 56 -13.18 -2.73 -3.74
CA LEU A 56 -12.07 -2.08 -3.06
C LEU A 56 -11.13 -1.42 -4.07
N ASN A 57 -10.72 -2.15 -5.09
CA ASN A 57 -9.81 -1.63 -6.10
C ASN A 57 -10.39 -0.42 -6.84
N THR A 58 -11.64 -0.49 -7.23
CA THR A 58 -12.34 0.61 -7.92
C THR A 58 -12.48 1.81 -7.00
N TYR A 59 -12.92 1.61 -5.78
CA TYR A 59 -13.07 2.67 -4.80
C TYR A 59 -11.74 3.38 -4.54
N MET A 60 -10.68 2.63 -4.28
CA MET A 60 -9.37 3.21 -3.99
C MET A 60 -8.85 4.04 -5.15
N ARG A 61 -8.94 3.53 -6.36
CA ARG A 61 -8.51 4.25 -7.56
C ARG A 61 -9.28 5.56 -7.75
N GLU A 62 -10.59 5.51 -7.65
CA GLU A 62 -11.44 6.68 -7.84
C GLU A 62 -11.25 7.72 -6.74
N HIS A 63 -11.21 7.26 -5.50
CA HIS A 63 -11.10 8.15 -4.34
C HIS A 63 -9.75 8.86 -4.29
N ILE A 64 -8.67 8.13 -4.51
CA ILE A 64 -7.32 8.70 -4.59
C ILE A 64 -7.23 9.69 -5.76
N GLY A 65 -7.84 9.36 -6.90
CA GLY A 65 -7.89 10.27 -8.05
C GLY A 65 -8.59 11.58 -7.74
N LEU A 66 -9.70 11.52 -7.04
CA LEU A 66 -10.48 12.71 -6.65
C LEU A 66 -9.76 13.53 -5.56
N GLU A 67 -9.22 12.86 -4.54
CA GLU A 67 -8.58 13.54 -3.39
C GLU A 67 -7.24 14.16 -3.74
N TYR A 68 -6.41 13.45 -4.49
CA TYR A 68 -5.01 13.83 -4.73
C TYR A 68 -4.71 14.20 -6.18
N GLY A 69 -5.69 14.10 -7.08
CA GLY A 69 -5.49 14.42 -8.47
C GLY A 69 -4.57 13.44 -9.23
N ILE A 70 -4.38 12.23 -8.70
CA ILE A 70 -3.53 11.21 -9.30
C ILE A 70 -4.40 10.22 -10.07
N GLN A 71 -4.18 10.11 -11.37
CA GLN A 71 -4.86 9.11 -12.18
C GLN A 71 -4.12 7.78 -12.10
N LEU A 72 -4.80 6.76 -11.60
CA LEU A 72 -4.24 5.44 -11.33
C LEU A 72 -4.90 4.37 -12.19
N ILE A 73 -4.07 3.44 -12.64
CA ILE A 73 -4.51 2.17 -13.24
C ILE A 73 -3.99 1.04 -12.37
N ASN A 74 -4.87 0.11 -12.00
CA ASN A 74 -4.50 -1.07 -11.25
C ASN A 74 -3.57 -1.95 -12.08
N LYS A 75 -2.45 -2.34 -11.51
CA LYS A 75 -1.49 -3.24 -12.14
C LYS A 75 -1.61 -4.65 -11.59
N GLU A 76 -1.41 -4.81 -10.29
CA GLU A 76 -1.52 -6.09 -9.59
C GLU A 76 -2.16 -5.92 -8.23
N THR A 77 -2.75 -6.98 -7.71
CA THR A 77 -3.23 -7.04 -6.33
C THR A 77 -3.00 -8.44 -5.76
N TRP A 78 -2.59 -8.49 -4.50
CA TRP A 78 -2.40 -9.74 -3.78
C TRP A 78 -2.58 -9.55 -2.28
N GLY A 79 -2.85 -10.64 -1.58
CA GLY A 79 -2.95 -10.64 -0.14
C GLY A 79 -1.76 -11.32 0.52
N ASN A 80 -1.40 -10.83 1.69
CA ASN A 80 -0.35 -11.42 2.51
C ASN A 80 -0.84 -11.66 3.93
N ILE A 81 -0.32 -12.72 4.53
CA ILE A 81 -0.52 -13.07 5.93
C ILE A 81 0.83 -12.91 6.63
N TYR A 82 0.85 -12.12 7.70
CA TYR A 82 2.04 -11.92 8.51
C TYR A 82 1.86 -12.62 9.84
N LYS A 83 2.83 -13.47 10.18
CA LYS A 83 2.81 -14.29 11.40
C LYS A 83 2.99 -13.45 12.66
N PRO A 84 2.57 -13.96 13.83
CA PRO A 84 2.85 -13.29 15.10
C PRO A 84 4.34 -12.99 15.25
N THR A 85 4.65 -11.80 15.76
CA THR A 85 6.03 -11.31 15.99
C THR A 85 6.91 -11.18 14.74
N GLU A 86 6.33 -11.33 13.55
CA GLU A 86 7.08 -11.25 12.29
C GLU A 86 7.46 -9.79 11.96
N THR A 87 8.73 -9.61 11.62
CA THR A 87 9.18 -8.46 10.83
C THR A 87 9.67 -9.00 9.50
N THR A 88 9.14 -8.50 8.40
CA THR A 88 9.52 -8.98 7.08
C THR A 88 10.96 -8.61 6.73
N ILE A 89 11.54 -9.30 5.76
CA ILE A 89 12.71 -8.78 5.04
C ILE A 89 12.33 -7.49 4.31
N PRO A 90 13.31 -6.69 3.85
CA PRO A 90 12.99 -5.52 3.04
C PRO A 90 12.15 -5.89 1.81
N LEU A 91 11.03 -5.18 1.63
CA LEU A 91 10.12 -5.39 0.51
C LEU A 91 10.26 -4.23 -0.48
N LEU A 92 10.25 -4.56 -1.76
CA LEU A 92 10.38 -3.59 -2.84
C LEU A 92 9.57 -4.08 -4.05
N ASN A 93 8.66 -3.25 -4.54
CA ASN A 93 7.75 -3.64 -5.62
C ASN A 93 8.17 -3.11 -6.99
N ILE A 94 9.46 -2.86 -7.17
CA ILE A 94 10.04 -2.55 -8.48
C ILE A 94 11.04 -3.61 -8.88
N ASN A 95 11.21 -3.77 -10.19
CA ASN A 95 12.30 -4.54 -10.75
C ASN A 95 13.41 -3.56 -11.19
N PRO A 96 14.59 -3.54 -10.53
CA PRO A 96 15.66 -2.59 -10.89
C PRO A 96 16.17 -2.75 -12.32
N VAL A 97 15.98 -3.92 -12.93
CA VAL A 97 16.39 -4.21 -14.31
C VAL A 97 15.32 -3.76 -15.30
N ASP A 98 14.09 -3.63 -14.89
CA ASP A 98 12.95 -3.26 -15.74
C ASP A 98 12.05 -2.22 -15.04
N LEU A 99 12.60 -1.04 -14.81
CA LEU A 99 11.87 0.05 -14.16
C LEU A 99 10.66 0.52 -14.96
N ARG A 100 10.75 0.43 -16.28
CA ARG A 100 9.67 0.89 -17.18
C ARG A 100 8.38 0.11 -16.99
N ASN A 101 8.47 -1.17 -16.68
CA ASN A 101 7.31 -2.04 -16.46
C ASN A 101 6.99 -2.24 -14.95
N SER A 102 7.74 -1.59 -14.08
CA SER A 102 7.47 -1.60 -12.65
C SER A 102 6.34 -0.64 -12.28
N PRO A 103 5.58 -0.91 -11.22
CA PRO A 103 4.51 -0.02 -10.79
C PRO A 103 5.06 1.30 -10.24
N ASP A 104 4.26 2.36 -10.36
CA ASP A 104 4.60 3.68 -9.81
C ASP A 104 4.27 3.80 -8.34
N TYR A 105 3.16 3.22 -7.90
CA TYR A 105 2.69 3.28 -6.52
C TYR A 105 2.37 1.91 -5.96
N THR A 106 2.65 1.77 -4.68
CA THR A 106 2.25 0.62 -3.85
C THR A 106 1.26 1.11 -2.79
N LEU A 107 0.14 0.41 -2.67
CA LEU A 107 -0.86 0.66 -1.65
C LEU A 107 -1.01 -0.58 -0.77
N LEU A 108 -0.99 -0.38 0.53
CA LEU A 108 -1.26 -1.40 1.54
C LEU A 108 -2.60 -1.09 2.19
N TYR A 109 -3.47 -2.09 2.26
CA TYR A 109 -4.77 -2.00 2.90
C TYR A 109 -4.88 -2.99 4.05
N GLY A 110 -5.24 -2.49 5.23
CA GLY A 110 -5.46 -3.32 6.42
C GLY A 110 -6.80 -4.04 6.35
N VAL A 111 -6.76 -5.35 6.07
CA VAL A 111 -7.96 -6.19 5.98
C VAL A 111 -8.41 -6.63 7.38
N ARG A 112 -7.52 -7.30 8.08
CA ARG A 112 -7.70 -7.70 9.48
C ARG A 112 -6.35 -7.63 10.15
N VAL A 113 -6.09 -6.50 10.79
CA VAL A 113 -4.81 -6.19 11.40
C VAL A 113 -4.99 -5.67 12.80
N ASP A 114 -4.02 -5.95 13.64
CA ASP A 114 -3.89 -5.36 14.96
C ASP A 114 -2.41 -5.27 15.29
N ASN A 115 -2.03 -4.18 15.95
CA ASN A 115 -0.64 -3.91 16.32
C ASN A 115 0.34 -4.11 15.13
N CYS A 116 -0.09 -3.63 13.98
CA CYS A 116 0.62 -3.74 12.70
C CYS A 116 1.22 -2.40 12.31
N PHE A 117 2.48 -2.42 11.89
CA PHE A 117 3.20 -1.22 11.48
C PHE A 117 3.84 -1.44 10.12
N VAL A 118 3.90 -0.35 9.36
CA VAL A 118 4.68 -0.28 8.12
C VAL A 118 5.84 0.67 8.35
N LYS A 119 7.05 0.18 8.18
CA LYS A 119 8.26 1.01 8.21
C LYS A 119 8.64 1.32 6.78
N ILE A 120 8.63 2.59 6.39
CA ILE A 120 8.95 3.03 5.05
C ILE A 120 10.32 3.73 5.08
N HIS A 121 11.21 3.31 4.17
CA HIS A 121 12.51 3.92 3.98
C HIS A 121 12.44 4.95 2.85
N TYR A 122 13.02 6.09 3.06
CA TYR A 122 13.12 7.14 2.05
C TYR A 122 14.45 7.90 2.16
N ASP A 123 14.84 8.55 1.08
CA ASP A 123 16.00 9.42 1.03
C ASP A 123 15.54 10.87 1.17
N ASP A 124 16.21 11.63 2.04
CA ASP A 124 15.88 13.03 2.31
C ASP A 124 16.61 14.02 1.41
N ASN A 125 17.10 13.61 0.26
CA ASN A 125 17.87 14.43 -0.70
C ASN A 125 19.27 14.86 -0.21
N ARG A 126 19.70 14.38 0.96
CA ARG A 126 21.03 14.62 1.50
C ARG A 126 21.87 13.37 1.56
N HIS A 127 21.49 12.35 0.78
CA HIS A 127 22.07 11.00 0.78
C HIS A 127 22.03 10.32 2.17
N LYS A 128 21.04 10.70 2.98
CA LYS A 128 20.77 10.06 4.27
C LYS A 128 19.49 9.26 4.19
N GLY A 129 19.61 7.96 4.33
CA GLY A 129 18.45 7.10 4.49
C GLY A 129 17.70 7.46 5.77
N ARG A 130 16.39 7.57 5.67
CA ARG A 130 15.49 7.79 6.78
C ARG A 130 14.39 6.74 6.76
N SER A 131 13.74 6.56 7.88
CA SER A 131 12.59 5.69 7.98
C SER A 131 11.48 6.34 8.79
N TRP A 132 10.27 5.96 8.50
CA TRP A 132 9.10 6.38 9.24
C TRP A 132 8.19 5.18 9.48
N ASP A 133 7.79 5.00 10.74
CA ASP A 133 6.86 3.96 11.15
C ASP A 133 5.45 4.53 11.18
N ILE A 134 4.54 3.88 10.45
CA ILE A 134 3.13 4.26 10.42
C ILE A 134 2.27 3.05 10.78
N PRO A 135 1.30 3.21 11.72
CA PRO A 135 0.41 2.12 12.06
C PRO A 135 -0.55 1.83 10.91
N LEU A 136 -0.68 0.56 10.57
CA LEU A 136 -1.70 0.08 9.65
C LEU A 136 -2.87 -0.46 10.46
N LEU A 137 -4.03 0.16 10.32
CA LEU A 137 -5.24 -0.19 11.01
C LEU A 137 -6.23 -0.87 10.07
N ASN A 138 -7.24 -1.53 10.64
CA ASN A 138 -8.34 -2.09 9.86
C ASN A 138 -9.00 -1.00 9.02
N ASN A 139 -9.26 -1.31 7.76
CA ASN A 139 -9.92 -0.39 6.84
C ASN A 139 -9.13 0.90 6.57
N ARG A 140 -7.84 0.89 6.82
CA ARG A 140 -6.91 1.99 6.51
C ARG A 140 -6.02 1.61 5.34
N PHE A 141 -5.70 2.58 4.51
CA PHE A 141 -4.71 2.43 3.45
C PHE A 141 -3.47 3.29 3.71
N ILE A 142 -2.36 2.81 3.18
CA ILE A 142 -1.09 3.55 3.10
C ILE A 142 -0.61 3.39 1.67
N MET A 143 -0.38 4.49 0.96
CA MET A 143 0.13 4.48 -0.42
C MET A 143 1.42 5.28 -0.50
N PHE A 144 2.39 4.74 -1.19
CA PHE A 144 3.71 5.37 -1.35
C PHE A 144 4.31 5.01 -2.72
N PRO A 145 5.31 5.78 -3.19
CA PRO A 145 6.01 5.43 -4.42
C PRO A 145 6.65 4.04 -4.32
N SER A 146 6.50 3.23 -5.36
CA SER A 146 7.00 1.84 -5.36
C SER A 146 8.52 1.74 -5.30
N THR A 147 9.24 2.84 -5.53
CA THR A 147 10.69 2.93 -5.33
C THR A 147 11.11 2.91 -3.86
N ASN A 148 10.18 3.14 -2.94
CA ASN A 148 10.48 3.11 -1.52
C ASN A 148 10.44 1.68 -0.97
N MET A 149 11.52 1.29 -0.33
CA MET A 149 11.62 0.03 0.41
C MET A 149 10.82 0.11 1.70
N TYR A 150 10.18 -0.97 2.08
CA TYR A 150 9.35 -1.01 3.28
C TYR A 150 9.41 -2.35 3.99
N TYR A 151 8.96 -2.35 5.24
CA TYR A 151 8.82 -3.56 6.07
C TYR A 151 7.42 -3.60 6.66
N LEU A 152 6.85 -4.79 6.76
CA LEU A 152 5.65 -5.05 7.56
C LEU A 152 6.07 -5.65 8.90
N ILE A 153 5.50 -5.12 9.98
CA ILE A 153 5.81 -5.53 11.35
C ILE A 153 4.51 -5.93 12.04
N ASN A 154 4.40 -7.20 12.43
CA ASN A 154 3.32 -7.70 13.25
C ASN A 154 3.81 -7.84 14.69
N ASN A 155 3.37 -6.94 15.57
CA ASN A 155 3.74 -6.95 16.99
C ASN A 155 2.78 -7.75 17.87
N GLN A 156 1.83 -8.48 17.28
CA GLN A 156 0.99 -9.40 18.04
C GLN A 156 1.77 -10.63 18.47
N LYS A 157 1.43 -11.17 19.63
CA LYS A 157 2.10 -12.39 20.16
C LYS A 157 1.51 -13.66 19.56
N ASP A 158 0.20 -13.69 19.31
CA ASP A 158 -0.56 -14.91 19.04
C ASP A 158 -1.44 -14.82 17.79
N SER A 159 -1.49 -13.69 17.10
CA SER A 159 -2.44 -13.49 16.01
C SER A 159 -1.77 -13.10 14.70
N LEU A 160 -2.43 -13.48 13.60
CA LEU A 160 -2.03 -13.15 12.24
C LEU A 160 -2.54 -11.76 11.84
N ASN A 161 -1.79 -11.09 10.98
CA ASN A 161 -2.25 -9.90 10.26
C ASN A 161 -2.51 -10.22 8.79
N PHE A 162 -3.62 -9.72 8.27
CA PHE A 162 -4.04 -9.87 6.87
C PHE A 162 -3.97 -8.51 6.19
N VAL A 163 -3.14 -8.40 5.17
CA VAL A 163 -2.91 -7.16 4.44
C VAL A 163 -3.09 -7.41 2.94
N GLN A 164 -3.78 -6.51 2.27
CA GLN A 164 -3.83 -6.49 0.81
C GLN A 164 -2.85 -5.48 0.27
N THR A 165 -2.09 -5.89 -0.74
CA THR A 165 -1.22 -5.02 -1.51
C THR A 165 -1.83 -4.79 -2.89
N ILE A 166 -1.85 -3.53 -3.32
CA ILE A 166 -2.29 -3.14 -4.66
C ILE A 166 -1.19 -2.28 -5.28
N THR A 167 -0.83 -2.56 -6.51
CA THR A 167 0.11 -1.73 -7.26
C THR A 167 -0.58 -1.00 -8.39
N TYR A 168 -0.13 0.22 -8.66
CA TYR A 168 -0.72 1.09 -9.66
C TYR A 168 0.35 1.67 -10.59
N GLU A 169 -0.07 1.90 -11.83
CA GLU A 169 0.60 2.83 -12.73
C GLU A 169 -0.13 4.19 -12.66
N SER A 170 0.63 5.27 -12.79
CA SER A 170 0.07 6.63 -12.85
C SER A 170 0.31 7.25 -14.22
N PHE A 171 -0.57 8.16 -14.59
CA PHE A 171 -0.42 9.00 -15.78
C PHE A 171 0.10 10.38 -15.43
#